data_b385d40419c0bbace3580e2187b207ed
#
_entry.id   b385d40419c0bbace3580e2187b207ed
#
_cell.length_a   1.000
_cell.length_b   1.000
_cell.length_c   1.000
_cell.angle_alpha   90.00
_cell.angle_beta   90.00
_cell.angle_gamma   90.00
#
_symmetry.space_group_name_H-M   'P 1'
#
loop_
_entity.id
_entity.type
_entity.pdbx_description
1 polymer ?
#
loop_
_entity_poly.entity_id
_entity_poly.type
_entity_poly.pdbx_seq_one_letter_code
_entity_poly.pdbx_strand_id
1 'polypeptide(L)'
;MPAVQAQTLDGQTVPLQSLRGQWLLLSVAGGACDDACQKNLYFQRQLRETQGKDKDRIDRVWLISDQAEVPASLRPALARATVLRVDAAVLQAWLQPQAGHALGEHLYVIDPMGNWMMRFAPNMDVHSASLAKRDLERLMRASSSWDTEGR
;
A
#
# COMPACT_ATOMS: atom_id res chain seq x y z
N MET A 1 8.10 -9.51 4.71
CA MET A 1 6.81 -9.82 4.03
C MET A 1 6.47 -11.28 4.25
N PRO A 2 5.25 -11.58 4.69
CA PRO A 2 4.87 -12.97 4.97
C PRO A 2 4.94 -13.89 3.75
N ALA A 3 5.37 -15.13 3.98
CA ALA A 3 5.45 -16.15 2.93
C ALA A 3 4.09 -16.85 2.78
N VAL A 4 3.09 -16.12 2.32
CA VAL A 4 1.71 -16.60 2.17
C VAL A 4 1.21 -16.41 0.76
N GLN A 5 0.15 -17.14 0.42
CA GLN A 5 -0.56 -16.95 -0.83
C GLN A 5 -1.59 -15.85 -0.67
N ALA A 6 -1.73 -15.05 -1.72
CA ALA A 6 -2.76 -14.03 -1.84
C ALA A 6 -3.65 -14.35 -3.03
N GLN A 7 -4.80 -13.69 -3.13
CA GLN A 7 -5.73 -13.90 -4.24
C GLN A 7 -6.00 -12.59 -4.97
N THR A 8 -5.98 -12.66 -6.30
CA THR A 8 -6.42 -11.54 -7.13
C THR A 8 -7.94 -11.38 -7.05
N LEU A 9 -8.45 -10.27 -7.55
CA LEU A 9 -9.91 -10.07 -7.63
C LEU A 9 -10.60 -11.11 -8.52
N ASP A 10 -9.85 -11.70 -9.46
CA ASP A 10 -10.36 -12.76 -10.35
C ASP A 10 -10.29 -14.15 -9.70
N GLY A 11 -9.82 -14.25 -8.46
CA GLY A 11 -9.71 -15.51 -7.75
C GLY A 11 -8.44 -16.31 -8.02
N GLN A 12 -7.50 -15.78 -8.77
CA GLN A 12 -6.21 -16.43 -8.99
C GLN A 12 -5.35 -16.32 -7.74
N THR A 13 -4.57 -17.37 -7.48
CA THR A 13 -3.66 -17.42 -6.34
C THR A 13 -2.27 -16.96 -6.78
N VAL A 14 -1.69 -16.03 -6.05
CA VAL A 14 -0.33 -15.53 -6.28
C VAL A 14 0.43 -15.43 -4.97
N PRO A 15 1.74 -15.68 -4.95
CA PRO A 15 2.53 -15.48 -3.73
C PRO A 15 2.56 -13.99 -3.36
N LEU A 16 2.32 -13.66 -2.11
CA LEU A 16 2.46 -12.27 -1.67
C LEU A 16 3.89 -11.77 -1.91
N GLN A 17 4.88 -12.62 -1.72
CA GLN A 17 6.28 -12.27 -1.92
C GLN A 17 6.63 -11.95 -3.39
N SER A 18 5.74 -12.19 -4.34
CA SER A 18 5.94 -11.74 -5.72
C SER A 18 5.99 -10.22 -5.85
N LEU A 19 5.54 -9.49 -4.83
CA LEU A 19 5.60 -8.03 -4.79
C LEU A 19 6.99 -7.49 -4.45
N ARG A 20 7.92 -8.33 -4.05
CA ARG A 20 9.30 -7.93 -3.75
C ARG A 20 9.98 -7.41 -5.01
N GLY A 21 10.97 -6.54 -4.83
CA GLY A 21 11.71 -5.92 -5.92
C GLY A 21 11.32 -4.47 -6.20
N GLN A 22 10.22 -4.01 -5.65
CA GLN A 22 9.76 -2.62 -5.72
C GLN A 22 9.48 -2.10 -4.32
N TRP A 23 9.56 -0.79 -4.16
CA TRP A 23 8.98 -0.13 -3.01
C TRP A 23 7.47 -0.23 -3.11
N LEU A 24 6.80 -0.48 -2.00
CA LEU A 24 5.35 -0.58 -1.96
C LEU A 24 4.77 0.51 -1.07
N LEU A 25 3.82 1.24 -1.60
CA LEU A 25 2.97 2.10 -0.80
C LEU A 25 1.66 1.34 -0.60
N LEU A 26 1.42 0.92 0.62
CA LEU A 26 0.46 -0.13 0.95
C LEU A 26 -0.71 0.41 1.74
N SER A 27 -1.92 0.08 1.31
CA SER A 27 -3.14 0.28 2.08
C SER A 27 -3.77 -1.06 2.47
N VAL A 28 -4.47 -1.09 3.60
CA VAL A 28 -5.18 -2.25 4.10
C VAL A 28 -6.62 -1.83 4.40
N ALA A 29 -7.58 -2.53 3.83
CA ALA A 29 -9.00 -2.24 4.08
C ALA A 29 -9.86 -3.41 3.60
N GLY A 30 -11.12 -3.46 4.07
CA GLY A 30 -12.11 -4.37 3.52
C GLY A 30 -12.48 -4.02 2.08
N GLY A 31 -12.93 -5.01 1.32
CA GLY A 31 -13.22 -4.87 -0.11
C GLY A 31 -14.36 -3.89 -0.42
N ALA A 32 -15.32 -3.71 0.50
CA ALA A 32 -16.41 -2.75 0.29
C ALA A 32 -15.91 -1.30 0.19
N CYS A 33 -14.73 -1.04 0.73
CA CYS A 33 -14.03 0.23 0.66
C CYS A 33 -14.91 1.42 1.05
N ASP A 34 -15.06 1.63 2.35
CA ASP A 34 -15.83 2.76 2.89
C ASP A 34 -15.16 4.10 2.55
N ASP A 35 -15.72 5.19 3.03
CA ASP A 35 -15.19 6.53 2.74
C ASP A 35 -13.74 6.68 3.21
N ALA A 36 -13.40 6.12 4.37
CA ALA A 36 -12.03 6.16 4.88
C ALA A 36 -11.07 5.40 3.97
N CYS A 37 -11.48 4.23 3.47
CA CYS A 37 -10.71 3.46 2.50
C CYS A 37 -10.49 4.24 1.21
N GLN A 38 -11.56 4.83 0.65
CA GLN A 38 -11.47 5.60 -0.60
C GLN A 38 -10.54 6.80 -0.45
N LYS A 39 -10.62 7.48 0.69
CA LYS A 39 -9.73 8.60 1.00
C LYS A 39 -8.28 8.15 1.07
N ASN A 40 -8.02 6.99 1.68
CA ASN A 40 -6.68 6.43 1.79
C ASN A 40 -6.12 6.06 0.41
N LEU A 41 -6.93 5.46 -0.45
CA LEU A 41 -6.54 5.16 -1.82
C LEU A 41 -6.26 6.42 -2.64
N TYR A 42 -7.02 7.49 -2.42
CA TYR A 42 -6.79 8.78 -3.05
C TYR A 42 -5.40 9.33 -2.67
N PHE A 43 -5.09 9.39 -1.38
CA PHE A 43 -3.79 9.89 -0.94
C PHE A 43 -2.63 8.98 -1.37
N GLN A 44 -2.85 7.68 -1.40
CA GLN A 44 -1.86 6.73 -1.90
C GLN A 44 -1.44 7.08 -3.33
N ARG A 45 -2.42 7.32 -4.21
CA ARG A 45 -2.16 7.69 -5.60
C ARG A 45 -1.46 9.05 -5.68
N GLN A 46 -1.93 10.05 -4.92
CA GLN A 46 -1.35 11.38 -4.91
C GLN A 46 0.11 11.35 -4.43
N LEU A 47 0.39 10.64 -3.36
CA LEU A 47 1.76 10.51 -2.83
C LEU A 47 2.72 9.92 -3.86
N ARG A 48 2.29 8.85 -4.55
CA ARG A 48 3.13 8.25 -5.59
C ARG A 48 3.44 9.25 -6.70
N GLU A 49 2.42 9.95 -7.20
CA GLU A 49 2.60 10.92 -8.28
C GLU A 49 3.53 12.07 -7.88
N THR A 50 3.55 12.47 -6.61
CA THR A 50 4.44 13.53 -6.14
C THR A 50 5.92 13.17 -6.18
N GLN A 51 6.26 11.89 -6.35
CA GLN A 51 7.64 11.43 -6.36
C GLN A 51 8.36 11.66 -7.70
N GLY A 52 7.65 12.19 -8.69
CA GLY A 52 8.25 12.57 -9.97
C GLY A 52 8.98 11.39 -10.64
N LYS A 53 10.27 11.56 -10.90
CA LYS A 53 11.07 10.52 -11.56
C LYS A 53 11.19 9.23 -10.76
N ASP A 54 11.04 9.29 -9.45
CA ASP A 54 11.14 8.11 -8.59
C ASP A 54 9.83 7.32 -8.50
N LYS A 55 8.74 7.80 -9.07
CA LYS A 55 7.44 7.13 -8.95
C LYS A 55 7.44 5.72 -9.53
N ASP A 56 8.25 5.45 -10.55
CA ASP A 56 8.32 4.11 -11.15
C ASP A 56 9.03 3.09 -10.27
N ARG A 57 9.65 3.53 -9.17
CA ARG A 57 10.22 2.66 -8.13
C ARG A 57 9.18 2.22 -7.10
N ILE A 58 7.96 2.79 -7.14
CA ILE A 58 6.94 2.61 -6.11
C ILE A 58 5.68 2.03 -6.75
N ASP A 59 5.25 0.86 -6.26
CA ASP A 59 3.96 0.28 -6.63
C ASP A 59 2.91 0.67 -5.58
N ARG A 60 1.71 0.98 -6.05
CA ARG A 60 0.55 1.13 -5.17
C ARG A 60 -0.06 -0.25 -4.94
N VAL A 61 -0.25 -0.62 -3.69
CA VAL A 61 -0.80 -1.92 -3.31
C VAL A 61 -1.96 -1.73 -2.33
N TRP A 62 -3.08 -2.37 -2.60
CA TRP A 62 -4.19 -2.48 -1.67
C TRP A 62 -4.36 -3.94 -1.30
N LEU A 63 -4.16 -4.26 -0.03
CA LEU A 63 -4.41 -5.59 0.52
C LEU A 63 -5.77 -5.60 1.18
N ILE A 64 -6.67 -6.42 0.62
CA ILE A 64 -8.04 -6.54 1.10
C ILE A 64 -8.07 -7.61 2.18
N SER A 65 -8.56 -7.24 3.37
CA SER A 65 -8.53 -8.09 4.55
C SER A 65 -9.78 -8.96 4.74
N ASP A 66 -10.72 -8.94 3.80
CA ASP A 66 -11.96 -9.72 3.86
C ASP A 66 -12.35 -10.23 2.47
N GLN A 67 -13.55 -10.80 2.36
CA GLN A 67 -14.09 -11.34 1.10
C GLN A 67 -15.17 -10.46 0.49
N ALA A 68 -15.37 -9.24 1.01
CA ALA A 68 -16.37 -8.33 0.48
C ALA A 68 -16.04 -7.94 -0.97
N GLU A 69 -17.06 -7.82 -1.79
CA GLU A 69 -16.90 -7.46 -3.19
C GLU A 69 -16.48 -5.99 -3.33
N VAL A 70 -15.53 -5.75 -4.23
CA VAL A 70 -15.07 -4.39 -4.53
C VAL A 70 -16.11 -3.71 -5.42
N PRO A 71 -16.58 -2.50 -5.08
CA PRO A 71 -17.52 -1.78 -5.93
C PRO A 71 -16.95 -1.56 -7.33
N ALA A 72 -17.77 -1.84 -8.34
CA ALA A 72 -17.36 -1.68 -9.74
C ALA A 72 -16.90 -0.25 -10.06
N SER A 73 -17.47 0.74 -9.38
CA SER A 73 -17.11 2.15 -9.55
C SER A 73 -15.66 2.48 -9.18
N LEU A 74 -15.01 1.64 -8.37
CA LEU A 74 -13.60 1.85 -7.98
C LEU A 74 -12.60 1.27 -8.97
N ARG A 75 -13.02 0.35 -9.84
CA ARG A 75 -12.10 -0.37 -10.73
C ARG A 75 -11.26 0.54 -11.63
N PRO A 76 -11.80 1.63 -12.23
CA PRO A 76 -10.96 2.52 -13.03
C PRO A 76 -9.81 3.15 -12.26
N ALA A 77 -10.03 3.53 -11.00
CA ALA A 77 -8.99 4.12 -10.15
C ALA A 77 -7.94 3.09 -9.72
N LEU A 78 -8.24 1.79 -9.83
CA LEU A 78 -7.35 0.71 -9.44
C LEU A 78 -6.57 0.11 -10.60
N ALA A 79 -6.73 0.61 -11.81
CA ALA A 79 -6.19 0.00 -13.03
C ALA A 79 -4.66 -0.21 -12.99
N ARG A 80 -3.94 0.67 -12.29
CA ARG A 80 -2.48 0.58 -12.16
C ARG A 80 -2.04 0.22 -10.74
N ALA A 81 -2.96 -0.20 -9.91
CA ALA A 81 -2.67 -0.64 -8.55
C ALA A 81 -2.67 -2.16 -8.51
N THR A 82 -1.89 -2.72 -7.60
CA THR A 82 -1.96 -4.14 -7.28
C THR A 82 -2.98 -4.32 -6.17
N VAL A 83 -4.01 -5.14 -6.41
CA VAL A 83 -5.08 -5.39 -5.46
C VAL A 83 -5.14 -6.89 -5.17
N LEU A 84 -4.88 -7.26 -3.93
CA LEU A 84 -4.82 -8.66 -3.51
C LEU A 84 -5.59 -8.86 -2.22
N ARG A 85 -6.23 -10.02 -2.07
CA ARG A 85 -6.85 -10.44 -0.81
C ARG A 85 -5.85 -11.23 0.00
N VAL A 86 -5.70 -10.87 1.27
CA VAL A 86 -4.81 -11.54 2.22
C VAL A 86 -5.57 -11.69 3.55
N ASP A 87 -5.38 -12.84 4.21
CA ASP A 87 -6.01 -13.09 5.50
C ASP A 87 -5.69 -11.97 6.50
N ALA A 88 -6.71 -11.46 7.17
CA ALA A 88 -6.57 -10.39 8.15
C ALA A 88 -5.58 -10.72 9.26
N ALA A 89 -5.56 -11.98 9.73
CA ALA A 89 -4.63 -12.41 10.78
C ALA A 89 -3.17 -12.29 10.33
N VAL A 90 -2.89 -12.58 9.06
CA VAL A 90 -1.55 -12.45 8.48
C VAL A 90 -1.12 -10.99 8.47
N LEU A 91 -2.01 -10.10 8.07
CA LEU A 91 -1.72 -8.66 8.03
C LEU A 91 -1.48 -8.09 9.43
N GLN A 92 -2.28 -8.51 10.41
CA GLN A 92 -2.13 -8.08 11.80
C GLN A 92 -0.83 -8.58 12.44
N ALA A 93 -0.32 -9.70 11.98
CA ALA A 93 0.96 -10.23 12.46
C ALA A 93 2.16 -9.52 11.84
N TRP A 94 2.01 -8.98 10.64
CA TRP A 94 3.08 -8.31 9.89
C TRP A 94 3.16 -6.82 10.17
N LEU A 95 2.02 -6.13 10.13
CA LEU A 95 1.95 -4.68 10.25
C LEU A 95 1.38 -4.30 11.62
N GLN A 96 1.77 -3.14 12.13
CA GLN A 96 1.29 -2.65 13.40
C GLN A 96 0.77 -1.22 13.25
N PRO A 97 -0.49 -0.96 13.62
CA PRO A 97 -1.00 0.41 13.64
C PRO A 97 -0.49 1.17 14.86
N GLN A 98 -0.63 2.48 14.83
CA GLN A 98 -0.42 3.30 16.01
C GLN A 98 -1.42 2.89 17.11
N ALA A 99 -1.00 2.95 18.36
CA ALA A 99 -1.86 2.61 19.50
C ALA A 99 -3.18 3.38 19.43
N GLY A 100 -4.29 2.66 19.59
CA GLY A 100 -5.63 3.24 19.52
C GLY A 100 -6.19 3.38 18.10
N HIS A 101 -5.46 2.89 17.08
CA HIS A 101 -5.89 2.98 15.67
C HIS A 101 -5.94 1.59 15.04
N ALA A 102 -6.70 1.47 13.94
CA ALA A 102 -6.78 0.24 13.17
C ALA A 102 -5.77 0.25 12.02
N LEU A 103 -5.44 -0.94 11.50
CA LEU A 103 -4.51 -1.08 10.36
C LEU A 103 -4.93 -0.20 9.17
N GLY A 104 -6.22 -0.16 8.87
CA GLY A 104 -6.73 0.58 7.71
C GLY A 104 -6.65 2.10 7.82
N GLU A 105 -6.29 2.63 8.99
CA GLU A 105 -6.17 4.08 9.16
C GLU A 105 -4.84 4.64 8.66
N HIS A 106 -3.89 3.79 8.31
CA HIS A 106 -2.54 4.19 7.87
C HIS A 106 -2.27 3.79 6.43
N LEU A 107 -1.31 4.46 5.81
CA LEU A 107 -0.55 3.95 4.68
C LEU A 107 0.80 3.46 5.20
N TYR A 108 1.31 2.37 4.62
CA TYR A 108 2.57 1.74 5.02
C TYR A 108 3.55 1.75 3.87
N VAL A 109 4.84 1.83 4.20
CA VAL A 109 5.91 1.72 3.21
C VAL A 109 6.68 0.43 3.44
N ILE A 110 6.78 -0.36 2.39
CA ILE A 110 7.49 -1.64 2.38
C ILE A 110 8.68 -1.50 1.43
N ASP A 111 9.85 -1.93 1.86
CA ASP A 111 11.05 -1.85 1.04
C ASP A 111 11.09 -2.96 -0.04
N PRO A 112 12.02 -2.90 -1.01
CA PRO A 112 12.10 -3.91 -2.06
C PRO A 112 12.37 -5.34 -1.58
N MET A 113 12.90 -5.51 -0.38
CA MET A 113 13.11 -6.82 0.22
C MET A 113 11.89 -7.35 0.97
N GLY A 114 10.84 -6.55 1.07
CA GLY A 114 9.60 -6.93 1.74
C GLY A 114 9.53 -6.54 3.22
N ASN A 115 10.42 -5.68 3.69
CA ASN A 115 10.41 -5.23 5.08
C ASN A 115 9.50 -4.02 5.25
N TRP A 116 8.69 -4.03 6.31
CA TRP A 116 7.91 -2.86 6.69
C TRP A 116 8.84 -1.81 7.29
N MET A 117 8.94 -0.65 6.62
CA MET A 117 9.89 0.41 6.98
C MET A 117 9.27 1.53 7.81
N MET A 118 8.05 1.92 7.46
CA MET A 118 7.38 3.02 8.16
C MET A 118 5.87 2.97 7.92
N ARG A 119 5.12 3.65 8.76
CA ARG A 119 3.71 3.97 8.53
C ARG A 119 3.54 5.48 8.62
N PHE A 120 2.60 6.00 7.86
CA PHE A 120 2.24 7.41 7.94
C PHE A 120 1.15 7.64 8.99
N ALA A 121 0.97 8.89 9.41
CA ALA A 121 -0.02 9.25 10.41
C ALA A 121 -1.43 8.75 10.03
N PRO A 122 -2.26 8.36 11.03
CA PRO A 122 -3.59 7.85 10.74
C PRO A 122 -4.50 8.93 10.16
N ASN A 123 -5.47 8.50 9.35
CA ASN A 123 -6.51 9.38 8.81
C ASN A 123 -5.91 10.58 8.07
N MET A 124 -5.10 10.27 7.04
CA MET A 124 -4.35 11.29 6.31
C MET A 124 -5.24 12.42 5.81
N ASP A 125 -4.74 13.64 5.96
CA ASP A 125 -5.33 14.86 5.42
C ASP A 125 -4.27 15.61 4.60
N VAL A 126 -4.62 16.80 4.11
CA VAL A 126 -3.70 17.59 3.27
C VAL A 126 -2.40 17.90 4.02
N HIS A 127 -2.47 18.21 5.31
CA HIS A 127 -1.30 18.54 6.11
C HIS A 127 -0.39 17.32 6.30
N SER A 128 -0.94 16.19 6.76
CA SER A 128 -0.15 14.98 6.98
C SER A 128 0.34 14.37 5.66
N ALA A 129 -0.40 14.56 4.56
CA ALA A 129 0.06 14.15 3.23
C ALA A 129 1.30 14.94 2.80
N SER A 130 1.37 16.22 3.13
CA SER A 130 2.56 17.04 2.87
C SER A 130 3.78 16.53 3.63
N LEU A 131 3.61 16.13 4.89
CA LEU A 131 4.68 15.52 5.68
C LEU A 131 5.10 14.15 5.12
N ALA A 132 4.11 13.33 4.75
CA ALA A 132 4.36 12.01 4.15
C ALA A 132 5.13 12.14 2.83
N LYS A 133 4.77 13.10 1.99
CA LYS A 133 5.49 13.40 0.75
C LYS A 133 6.97 13.65 1.02
N ARG A 134 7.26 14.49 2.00
CA ARG A 134 8.64 14.85 2.37
C ARG A 134 9.42 13.62 2.84
N ASP A 135 8.80 12.81 3.71
CA ASP A 135 9.44 11.61 4.23
C ASP A 135 9.72 10.61 3.13
N LEU A 136 8.78 10.42 2.21
CA LEU A 136 8.93 9.50 1.08
C LEU A 136 10.02 9.99 0.11
N GLU A 137 10.09 11.29 -0.15
CA GLU A 137 11.15 11.88 -0.98
C GLU A 137 12.53 11.63 -0.39
N ARG A 138 12.67 11.80 0.92
CA ARG A 138 13.94 11.54 1.62
C ARG A 138 14.33 10.07 1.53
N LEU A 139 13.37 9.18 1.72
CA LEU A 139 13.59 7.74 1.64
C LEU A 139 14.01 7.33 0.24
N MET A 140 13.35 7.83 -0.79
CA MET A 140 13.71 7.54 -2.19
C MET A 140 15.11 8.03 -2.52
N ARG A 141 15.48 9.21 -2.05
CA ARG A 141 16.83 9.77 -2.26
C ARG A 141 17.89 8.94 -1.55
N ALA A 142 17.65 8.60 -0.28
CA ALA A 142 18.62 7.85 0.52
C ALA A 142 18.82 6.42 0.02
N SER A 143 17.82 5.86 -0.65
CA SER A 143 17.80 4.46 -1.10
C SER A 143 18.00 4.29 -2.61
N SER A 144 18.57 5.27 -3.27
CA SER A 144 18.66 5.29 -4.75
C SER A 144 19.39 4.07 -5.34
N SER A 145 20.22 3.38 -4.55
CA SER A 145 20.94 2.18 -5.00
C SER A 145 20.29 0.86 -4.57
N TRP A 146 19.12 0.90 -3.90
CA TRP A 146 18.53 -0.30 -3.30
C TRP A 146 17.69 -1.12 -4.27
N ASP A 147 17.24 -0.52 -5.35
CA ASP A 147 16.31 -1.15 -6.28
C ASP A 147 16.55 -0.68 -7.71
N THR A 148 15.91 -1.39 -8.65
CA THR A 148 15.88 -1.02 -10.07
C THR A 148 14.46 -0.58 -10.41
N GLU A 149 14.34 0.55 -11.11
CA GLU A 149 13.05 1.07 -11.56
C GLU A 149 12.31 0.05 -12.44
N GLY A 150 11.00 -0.03 -12.21
CA GLY A 150 10.12 -0.86 -13.02
C GLY A 150 10.20 -2.35 -12.74
N ARG A 151 10.97 -2.74 -11.72
CA ARG A 151 11.12 -4.13 -11.27
C ARG A 151 11.69 -5.05 -12.32
#